data_2479f26bd386a7b002f85f07ec4de87c
#
_entry.id   2479f26bd386a7b002f85f07ec4de87c
#
_cell.length_a   1.000
_cell.length_b   1.000
_cell.length_c   1.000
_cell.angle_alpha   90.00
_cell.angle_beta   90.00
_cell.angle_gamma   90.00
#
_symmetry.space_group_name_H-M   'P 1'
#
loop_
_entity.id
_entity.type
_entity.pdbx_description
1 polymer ?
#
loop_
_entity_poly.entity_id
_entity_poly.type
_entity_poly.pdbx_seq_one_letter_code
_entity_poly.pdbx_strand_id
1 'polypeptide(L)'
;MRKASSLIKIFLNYRTADDRFGVALLDRELSRAFGPETVFFASKSIELGADWEKSMFDAVAESEAVLVVMGRRWLGAVNEAGLRRIDDPQDFVRREILLAFELGKRVIPVRLDVPERVRAEDLPEALRSLSVLQDIAIGFRSAGPDIDRLAARLRELIPGLPARSAPTSASAGKFTAHAHEGGVVSQYDQVTVHGDFHAGPRFS
;
A
#
# COMPACT_ATOMS: atom_id res chain seq x y z
N MET A 1 34.31 4.65 -3.82
CA MET A 1 33.13 5.47 -3.44
C MET A 1 32.01 4.49 -3.10
N ARG A 2 31.53 4.45 -1.86
CA ARG A 2 30.32 3.68 -1.53
C ARG A 2 29.16 4.45 -2.17
N LYS A 3 28.46 3.80 -3.11
CA LYS A 3 27.19 4.28 -3.65
C LYS A 3 26.30 4.53 -2.43
N ALA A 4 25.79 5.76 -2.25
CA ALA A 4 24.82 6.03 -1.21
C ALA A 4 23.72 4.97 -1.36
N SER A 5 23.42 4.24 -0.29
CA SER A 5 22.36 3.23 -0.32
C SER A 5 21.08 3.97 -0.69
N SER A 6 20.44 3.58 -1.79
CA SER A 6 19.15 4.13 -2.16
C SER A 6 18.17 4.01 -0.99
N LEU A 7 17.44 5.06 -0.68
CA LEU A 7 16.40 5.03 0.35
C LEU A 7 15.20 4.23 -0.12
N ILE A 8 14.94 4.21 -1.43
CA ILE A 8 13.84 3.46 -2.03
C ILE A 8 14.10 1.96 -1.90
N LYS A 9 13.24 1.26 -1.20
CA LYS A 9 13.29 -0.20 -1.03
C LYS A 9 12.13 -0.91 -1.70
N ILE A 10 11.00 -0.24 -1.82
CA ILE A 10 9.73 -0.78 -2.29
C ILE A 10 9.18 0.12 -3.38
N PHE A 11 8.92 -0.43 -4.56
CA PHE A 11 8.25 0.25 -5.65
C PHE A 11 6.81 -0.24 -5.77
N LEU A 12 5.84 0.68 -5.82
CA LEU A 12 4.43 0.36 -6.06
C LEU A 12 4.12 0.49 -7.55
N ASN A 13 4.04 -0.65 -8.24
CA ASN A 13 3.55 -0.74 -9.61
C ASN A 13 2.02 -0.86 -9.60
N TYR A 14 1.30 0.05 -10.21
CA TYR A 14 -0.17 0.09 -10.20
C TYR A 14 -0.76 0.80 -11.41
N ARG A 15 -2.05 0.58 -11.66
CA ARG A 15 -2.83 1.32 -12.66
C ARG A 15 -3.72 2.34 -11.98
N THR A 16 -3.55 3.62 -12.30
CA THR A 16 -4.39 4.70 -11.75
C THR A 16 -5.89 4.50 -12.06
N ALA A 17 -6.21 3.91 -13.22
CA ALA A 17 -7.59 3.63 -13.63
C ALA A 17 -8.20 2.40 -12.94
N ASP A 18 -7.42 1.62 -12.18
CA ASP A 18 -7.88 0.41 -11.50
C ASP A 18 -8.42 0.72 -10.09
N ASP A 19 -7.57 0.75 -9.09
CA ASP A 19 -7.94 1.03 -7.69
C ASP A 19 -6.96 2.03 -7.03
N ARG A 20 -7.09 3.30 -7.40
CA ARG A 20 -6.23 4.37 -6.85
C ARG A 20 -6.37 4.57 -5.35
N PHE A 21 -7.56 4.31 -4.78
CA PHE A 21 -7.77 4.49 -3.33
C PHE A 21 -7.15 3.36 -2.53
N GLY A 22 -7.29 2.11 -2.99
CA GLY A 22 -6.64 0.97 -2.37
C GLY A 22 -5.11 1.08 -2.42
N VAL A 23 -4.56 1.54 -3.54
CA VAL A 23 -3.11 1.79 -3.66
C VAL A 23 -2.65 2.92 -2.74
N ALA A 24 -3.40 4.03 -2.65
CA ALA A 24 -3.07 5.12 -1.74
C ALA A 24 -3.13 4.71 -0.25
N LEU A 25 -4.08 3.84 0.10
CA LEU A 25 -4.13 3.24 1.44
C LEU A 25 -2.88 2.37 1.68
N LEU A 26 -2.53 1.52 0.72
CA LEU A 26 -1.35 0.66 0.80
C LEU A 26 -0.07 1.48 0.96
N ASP A 27 0.12 2.52 0.14
CA ASP A 27 1.25 3.44 0.28
C ASP A 27 1.30 4.07 1.67
N ARG A 28 0.18 4.61 2.16
CA ARG A 28 0.11 5.27 3.47
C ARG A 28 0.53 4.33 4.60
N GLU A 29 0.01 3.11 4.62
CA GLU A 29 0.30 2.16 5.69
C GLU A 29 1.73 1.60 5.60
N LEU A 30 2.25 1.33 4.38
CA LEU A 30 3.64 0.93 4.20
C LEU A 30 4.62 2.08 4.52
N SER A 31 4.29 3.32 4.13
CA SER A 31 5.08 4.51 4.49
C SER A 31 5.08 4.77 5.99
N ARG A 32 3.98 4.51 6.67
CA ARG A 32 3.90 4.55 8.14
C ARG A 32 4.76 3.46 8.79
N ALA A 33 4.84 2.29 8.17
CA ALA A 33 5.59 1.14 8.69
C ALA A 33 7.10 1.25 8.46
N PHE A 34 7.54 1.91 7.38
CA PHE A 34 8.93 1.86 6.89
C PHE A 34 9.57 3.23 6.65
N GLY A 35 8.82 4.31 6.73
CA GLY A 35 9.25 5.64 6.31
C GLY A 35 8.77 5.99 4.89
N PRO A 36 8.36 7.25 4.66
CA PRO A 36 7.79 7.67 3.37
C PRO A 36 8.80 7.64 2.22
N GLU A 37 10.10 7.75 2.51
CA GLU A 37 11.20 7.69 1.55
C GLU A 37 11.54 6.26 1.12
N THR A 38 11.08 5.27 1.88
CA THR A 38 11.32 3.84 1.60
C THR A 38 10.39 3.29 0.53
N VAL A 39 9.21 3.88 0.39
CA VAL A 39 8.17 3.45 -0.55
C VAL A 39 8.06 4.45 -1.69
N PHE A 40 8.36 4.00 -2.92
CA PHE A 40 8.13 4.80 -4.10
C PHE A 40 6.68 4.64 -4.56
N PHE A 41 5.96 5.75 -4.53
CA PHE A 41 4.62 5.92 -5.06
C PHE A 41 4.61 7.14 -5.97
N ALA A 42 4.41 6.96 -7.27
CA ALA A 42 4.66 7.97 -8.29
C ALA A 42 4.06 9.35 -7.99
N SER A 43 2.82 9.38 -7.49
CA SER A 43 2.11 10.63 -7.21
C SER A 43 2.72 11.49 -6.09
N LYS A 44 3.58 10.93 -5.24
CA LYS A 44 4.26 11.66 -4.15
C LYS A 44 5.77 11.75 -4.34
N SER A 45 6.36 10.81 -5.09
CA SER A 45 7.81 10.59 -5.10
C SER A 45 8.51 11.29 -6.27
N ILE A 46 7.76 11.71 -7.30
CA ILE A 46 8.32 12.40 -8.47
C ILE A 46 8.23 13.91 -8.24
N GLU A 47 9.38 14.59 -8.33
CA GLU A 47 9.47 16.02 -8.16
C GLU A 47 8.83 16.79 -9.33
N LEU A 48 8.29 17.95 -9.06
CA LEU A 48 7.73 18.82 -10.10
C LEU A 48 8.82 19.23 -11.10
N GLY A 49 8.55 19.04 -12.39
CA GLY A 49 9.49 19.36 -13.46
C GLY A 49 10.51 18.26 -13.77
N ALA A 50 10.52 17.15 -13.02
CA ALA A 50 11.37 16.01 -13.34
C ALA A 50 10.83 15.24 -14.56
N ASP A 51 11.74 14.56 -15.29
CA ASP A 51 11.37 13.54 -16.26
C ASP A 51 10.72 12.35 -15.52
N TRP A 52 9.39 12.25 -15.64
CA TRP A 52 8.63 11.26 -14.88
C TRP A 52 8.91 9.83 -15.36
N GLU A 53 9.11 9.61 -16.68
CA GLU A 53 9.40 8.28 -17.21
C GLU A 53 10.76 7.80 -16.69
N LYS A 54 11.77 8.64 -16.81
CA LYS A 54 13.10 8.34 -16.24
C LYS A 54 13.04 8.09 -14.74
N SER A 55 12.33 8.93 -13.99
CA SER A 55 12.19 8.79 -12.53
C SER A 55 11.52 7.47 -12.14
N MET A 56 10.53 7.01 -12.90
CA MET A 56 9.87 5.73 -12.67
C MET A 56 10.83 4.55 -12.87
N PHE A 57 11.55 4.51 -13.98
CA PHE A 57 12.47 3.41 -14.26
C PHE A 57 13.68 3.41 -13.35
N ASP A 58 14.21 4.58 -13.01
CA ASP A 58 15.28 4.71 -12.00
C ASP A 58 14.81 4.15 -10.65
N ALA A 59 13.58 4.47 -10.23
CA ALA A 59 13.02 3.97 -8.97
C ALA A 59 12.81 2.44 -8.97
N VAL A 60 12.37 1.84 -10.09
CA VAL A 60 12.35 0.37 -10.24
C VAL A 60 13.76 -0.19 -10.10
N ALA A 61 14.75 0.41 -10.78
CA ALA A 61 16.13 -0.05 -10.75
C ALA A 61 16.77 0.07 -9.36
N GLU A 62 16.40 1.07 -8.58
CA GLU A 62 16.90 1.30 -7.22
C GLU A 62 16.19 0.45 -6.17
N SER A 63 14.95 0.04 -6.40
CA SER A 63 14.16 -0.73 -5.45
C SER A 63 14.70 -2.14 -5.23
N GLU A 64 14.42 -2.74 -4.08
CA GLU A 64 14.70 -4.14 -3.77
C GLU A 64 13.50 -5.04 -4.07
N ALA A 65 12.30 -4.48 -3.96
CA ALA A 65 11.05 -5.17 -4.29
C ALA A 65 10.09 -4.27 -5.08
N VAL A 66 9.36 -4.90 -6.01
CA VAL A 66 8.28 -4.29 -6.79
C VAL A 66 6.99 -4.98 -6.41
N LEU A 67 6.07 -4.23 -5.82
CA LEU A 67 4.71 -4.70 -5.53
C LEU A 67 3.83 -4.43 -6.74
N VAL A 68 3.40 -5.49 -7.43
CA VAL A 68 2.46 -5.39 -8.55
C VAL A 68 1.05 -5.40 -8.00
N VAL A 69 0.48 -4.20 -7.86
CA VAL A 69 -0.82 -4.00 -7.23
C VAL A 69 -1.92 -4.16 -8.27
N MET A 70 -2.74 -5.18 -8.07
CA MET A 70 -3.77 -5.63 -9.01
C MET A 70 -5.15 -5.56 -8.35
N GLY A 71 -5.97 -4.64 -8.79
CA GLY A 71 -7.39 -4.56 -8.46
C GLY A 71 -8.25 -5.20 -9.55
N ARG A 72 -9.56 -5.02 -9.43
CA ARG A 72 -10.56 -5.69 -10.28
C ARG A 72 -10.47 -5.35 -11.76
N ARG A 73 -9.91 -4.18 -12.12
CA ARG A 73 -9.78 -3.72 -13.51
C ARG A 73 -8.37 -3.82 -14.07
N TRP A 74 -7.43 -4.35 -13.29
CA TRP A 74 -6.02 -4.37 -13.67
C TRP A 74 -5.77 -5.07 -15.02
N LEU A 75 -6.34 -6.28 -15.21
CA LEU A 75 -6.27 -7.05 -16.45
C LEU A 75 -7.12 -6.44 -17.58
N GLY A 76 -8.30 -5.95 -17.23
CA GLY A 76 -9.29 -5.46 -18.20
C GLY A 76 -9.14 -4.00 -18.59
N ALA A 77 -8.14 -3.27 -18.06
CA ALA A 77 -7.92 -1.88 -18.42
C ALA A 77 -7.57 -1.75 -19.90
N VAL A 78 -8.29 -0.88 -20.63
CA VAL A 78 -8.10 -0.67 -22.07
C VAL A 78 -7.52 0.72 -22.36
N ASN A 79 -6.88 0.86 -23.53
CA ASN A 79 -6.47 2.14 -24.09
C ASN A 79 -7.62 2.79 -24.90
N GLU A 80 -7.36 3.93 -25.51
CA GLU A 80 -8.35 4.67 -26.31
C GLU A 80 -8.85 3.88 -27.53
N ALA A 81 -8.07 2.94 -28.03
CA ALA A 81 -8.44 2.04 -29.12
C ALA A 81 -9.24 0.80 -28.64
N GLY A 82 -9.55 0.69 -27.34
CA GLY A 82 -10.27 -0.45 -26.77
C GLY A 82 -9.41 -1.71 -26.58
N LEU A 83 -8.10 -1.63 -26.79
CA LEU A 83 -7.18 -2.75 -26.60
C LEU A 83 -6.71 -2.84 -25.15
N ARG A 84 -6.57 -4.05 -24.62
CA ARG A 84 -6.07 -4.23 -23.24
C ARG A 84 -4.67 -3.64 -23.09
N ARG A 85 -4.51 -2.76 -22.12
CA ARG A 85 -3.23 -2.09 -21.86
C ARG A 85 -2.11 -3.05 -21.53
N ILE A 86 -2.42 -4.15 -20.84
CA ILE A 86 -1.41 -5.14 -20.47
C ILE A 86 -0.78 -5.86 -21.67
N ASP A 87 -1.50 -5.89 -22.82
CA ASP A 87 -0.99 -6.48 -24.06
C ASP A 87 -0.13 -5.49 -24.87
N ASP A 88 -0.22 -4.19 -24.57
CA ASP A 88 0.58 -3.16 -25.24
C ASP A 88 2.03 -3.18 -24.73
N PRO A 89 3.03 -3.42 -25.60
CA PRO A 89 4.44 -3.38 -25.20
C PRO A 89 4.90 -2.01 -24.67
N GLN A 90 4.20 -0.93 -25.01
CA GLN A 90 4.51 0.42 -24.56
C GLN A 90 3.80 0.81 -23.25
N ASP A 91 2.95 -0.06 -22.72
CA ASP A 91 2.28 0.21 -21.43
C ASP A 91 3.29 0.29 -20.28
N PHE A 92 3.26 1.40 -19.55
CA PHE A 92 4.24 1.69 -18.50
C PHE A 92 4.20 0.64 -17.38
N VAL A 93 3.03 0.23 -16.92
CA VAL A 93 2.88 -0.79 -15.87
C VAL A 93 3.52 -2.10 -16.30
N ARG A 94 3.32 -2.50 -17.56
CA ARG A 94 3.98 -3.67 -18.15
C ARG A 94 5.49 -3.51 -18.21
N ARG A 95 5.99 -2.37 -18.70
CA ARG A 95 7.43 -2.09 -18.83
C ARG A 95 8.14 -2.09 -17.48
N GLU A 96 7.54 -1.53 -16.45
CA GLU A 96 8.07 -1.54 -15.08
C GLU A 96 8.21 -2.97 -14.53
N ILE A 97 7.21 -3.83 -14.76
CA ILE A 97 7.25 -5.24 -14.35
C ILE A 97 8.36 -5.99 -15.08
N LEU A 98 8.46 -5.78 -16.41
CA LEU A 98 9.50 -6.43 -17.22
C LEU A 98 10.89 -5.98 -16.79
N LEU A 99 11.10 -4.69 -16.54
CA LEU A 99 12.35 -4.17 -16.02
C LEU A 99 12.69 -4.78 -14.64
N ALA A 100 11.69 -4.92 -13.78
CA ALA A 100 11.90 -5.58 -12.49
C ALA A 100 12.37 -7.03 -12.64
N PHE A 101 11.82 -7.79 -13.57
CA PHE A 101 12.26 -9.15 -13.89
C PHE A 101 13.67 -9.17 -14.46
N GLU A 102 13.96 -8.30 -15.44
CA GLU A 102 15.27 -8.17 -16.08
C GLU A 102 16.38 -7.86 -15.06
N LEU A 103 16.10 -6.97 -14.12
CA LEU A 103 17.03 -6.59 -13.06
C LEU A 103 17.07 -7.58 -11.87
N GLY A 104 16.32 -8.68 -11.93
CA GLY A 104 16.26 -9.68 -10.87
C GLY A 104 15.66 -9.15 -9.56
N LYS A 105 14.79 -8.12 -9.64
CA LYS A 105 14.11 -7.57 -8.48
C LYS A 105 13.10 -8.57 -7.93
N ARG A 106 12.81 -8.47 -6.63
CA ARG A 106 11.75 -9.26 -6.02
C ARG A 106 10.39 -8.71 -6.44
N VAL A 107 9.70 -9.41 -7.33
CA VAL A 107 8.35 -9.05 -7.77
C VAL A 107 7.34 -9.78 -6.91
N ILE A 108 6.41 -9.04 -6.31
CA ILE A 108 5.39 -9.58 -5.40
C ILE A 108 4.02 -9.11 -5.91
N PRO A 109 3.18 -10.01 -6.43
CA PRO A 109 1.81 -9.69 -6.78
C PRO A 109 0.97 -9.40 -5.52
N VAL A 110 0.24 -8.28 -5.52
CA VAL A 110 -0.65 -7.85 -4.44
C VAL A 110 -2.05 -7.69 -5.01
N ARG A 111 -2.98 -8.51 -4.59
CA ARG A 111 -4.38 -8.46 -5.03
C ARG A 111 -5.19 -7.56 -4.10
N LEU A 112 -5.79 -6.50 -4.64
CA LEU A 112 -6.67 -5.61 -3.90
C LEU A 112 -8.13 -5.98 -4.16
N ASP A 113 -8.77 -6.56 -3.17
CA ASP A 113 -10.18 -6.99 -3.20
C ASP A 113 -10.53 -7.86 -4.44
N VAL A 114 -9.55 -8.67 -4.86
CA VAL A 114 -9.68 -9.64 -5.96
C VAL A 114 -9.45 -11.03 -5.39
N PRO A 115 -10.47 -11.91 -5.43
CA PRO A 115 -10.38 -13.25 -4.84
C PRO A 115 -9.48 -14.20 -5.64
N GLU A 116 -9.52 -14.12 -6.98
CA GLU A 116 -8.80 -15.02 -7.86
C GLU A 116 -7.38 -14.53 -8.11
N ARG A 117 -6.47 -15.49 -8.29
CA ARG A 117 -5.11 -15.23 -8.78
C ARG A 117 -5.14 -14.99 -10.29
N VAL A 118 -4.23 -14.15 -10.78
CA VAL A 118 -4.03 -13.99 -12.21
C VAL A 118 -3.54 -15.31 -12.82
N ARG A 119 -4.11 -15.74 -13.95
CA ARG A 119 -3.74 -16.97 -14.63
C ARG A 119 -2.78 -16.67 -15.78
N ALA A 120 -1.92 -17.66 -16.11
CA ALA A 120 -0.94 -17.52 -17.19
C ALA A 120 -1.60 -17.20 -18.56
N GLU A 121 -2.78 -17.80 -18.80
CA GLU A 121 -3.55 -17.60 -20.04
C GLU A 121 -4.14 -16.18 -20.20
N ASP A 122 -4.34 -15.47 -19.07
CA ASP A 122 -4.86 -14.10 -19.07
C ASP A 122 -3.76 -13.05 -19.32
N LEU A 123 -2.49 -13.47 -19.29
CA LEU A 123 -1.32 -12.61 -19.41
C LEU A 123 -0.64 -12.73 -20.77
N PRO A 124 -0.08 -11.62 -21.31
CA PRO A 124 0.85 -11.73 -22.41
C PRO A 124 2.05 -12.59 -22.02
N GLU A 125 2.65 -13.28 -23.00
CA GLU A 125 3.73 -14.24 -22.78
C GLU A 125 4.85 -13.71 -21.87
N ALA A 126 5.27 -12.49 -22.09
CA ALA A 126 6.35 -11.83 -21.34
C ALA A 126 6.04 -11.64 -19.84
N LEU A 127 4.77 -11.68 -19.43
CA LEU A 127 4.34 -11.52 -18.03
C LEU A 127 3.81 -12.80 -17.39
N ARG A 128 3.81 -13.94 -18.08
CA ARG A 128 3.27 -15.20 -17.55
C ARG A 128 3.91 -15.65 -16.25
N SER A 129 5.16 -15.26 -16.01
CA SER A 129 5.85 -15.53 -14.75
C SER A 129 5.15 -14.93 -13.51
N LEU A 130 4.34 -13.87 -13.66
CA LEU A 130 3.55 -13.34 -12.55
C LEU A 130 2.57 -14.37 -11.97
N SER A 131 2.01 -15.25 -12.81
CA SER A 131 0.99 -16.21 -12.39
C SER A 131 1.51 -17.31 -11.44
N VAL A 132 2.82 -17.58 -11.47
CA VAL A 132 3.46 -18.61 -10.62
C VAL A 132 4.08 -18.04 -9.36
N LEU A 133 4.18 -16.71 -9.24
CA LEU A 133 4.70 -16.08 -8.03
C LEU A 133 3.72 -16.21 -6.88
N GLN A 134 4.27 -16.35 -5.67
CA GLN A 134 3.47 -16.27 -4.45
C GLN A 134 2.96 -14.84 -4.27
N ASP A 135 1.66 -14.70 -4.20
CA ASP A 135 0.96 -13.44 -4.04
C ASP A 135 0.42 -13.22 -2.62
N ILE A 136 -0.06 -12.02 -2.36
CA ILE A 136 -0.81 -11.70 -1.16
C ILE A 136 -2.13 -11.02 -1.53
N ALA A 137 -3.21 -11.41 -0.86
CA ALA A 137 -4.50 -10.74 -0.99
C ALA A 137 -4.70 -9.74 0.15
N ILE A 138 -5.24 -8.58 -0.20
CA ILE A 138 -5.68 -7.54 0.73
C ILE A 138 -7.16 -7.32 0.46
N GLY A 139 -8.00 -7.78 1.40
CA GLY A 139 -9.44 -7.64 1.31
C GLY A 139 -9.92 -6.30 1.85
N PHE A 140 -11.00 -5.77 1.30
CA PHE A 140 -11.57 -4.50 1.78
C PHE A 140 -11.88 -4.51 3.29
N ARG A 141 -12.48 -5.61 3.80
CA ARG A 141 -12.85 -5.74 5.22
C ARG A 141 -11.70 -6.09 6.15
N SER A 142 -10.59 -6.60 5.62
CA SER A 142 -9.41 -7.05 6.35
C SER A 142 -8.15 -6.25 6.00
N ALA A 143 -8.31 -5.07 5.38
CA ALA A 143 -7.18 -4.31 4.83
C ALA A 143 -6.07 -4.05 5.87
N GLY A 144 -6.41 -3.63 7.09
CA GLY A 144 -5.42 -3.38 8.14
C GLY A 144 -4.58 -4.63 8.47
N PRO A 145 -5.19 -5.73 8.95
CA PRO A 145 -4.47 -6.99 9.22
C PRO A 145 -3.72 -7.56 8.01
N ASP A 146 -4.27 -7.43 6.80
CA ASP A 146 -3.62 -7.93 5.59
C ASP A 146 -2.38 -7.12 5.23
N ILE A 147 -2.44 -5.78 5.35
CA ILE A 147 -1.28 -4.90 5.14
C ILE A 147 -0.22 -5.11 6.24
N ASP A 148 -0.62 -5.29 7.48
CA ASP A 148 0.30 -5.64 8.58
C ASP A 148 1.04 -6.95 8.28
N ARG A 149 0.34 -7.96 7.74
CA ARG A 149 0.93 -9.22 7.30
C ARG A 149 1.91 -9.02 6.14
N LEU A 150 1.54 -8.22 5.12
CA LEU A 150 2.44 -7.85 4.03
C LEU A 150 3.69 -7.15 4.58
N ALA A 151 3.53 -6.16 5.45
CA ALA A 151 4.64 -5.44 6.05
C ALA A 151 5.58 -6.35 6.84
N ALA A 152 5.03 -7.33 7.59
CA ALA A 152 5.83 -8.32 8.29
C ALA A 152 6.67 -9.17 7.31
N ARG A 153 6.06 -9.64 6.22
CA ARG A 153 6.76 -10.40 5.18
C ARG A 153 7.83 -9.59 4.45
N LEU A 154 7.55 -8.31 4.17
CA LEU A 154 8.55 -7.44 3.54
C LEU A 154 9.79 -7.25 4.43
N ARG A 155 9.64 -7.16 5.76
CA ARG A 155 10.78 -7.11 6.69
C ARG A 155 11.65 -8.35 6.65
N GLU A 156 11.04 -9.52 6.50
CA GLU A 156 11.76 -10.80 6.36
C GLU A 156 12.53 -10.88 5.04
N LEU A 157 11.99 -10.28 3.98
CA LEU A 157 12.48 -10.41 2.61
C LEU A 157 13.47 -9.33 2.20
N ILE A 158 13.38 -8.14 2.80
CA ILE A 158 14.17 -6.96 2.40
C ILE A 158 15.05 -6.53 3.58
N PRO A 159 16.37 -6.74 3.49
CA PRO A 159 17.30 -6.30 4.53
C PRO A 159 17.26 -4.79 4.75
N GLY A 160 17.28 -4.37 6.01
CA GLY A 160 17.36 -2.96 6.39
C GLY A 160 16.02 -2.21 6.36
N LEU A 161 14.88 -2.90 6.15
CA LEU A 161 13.61 -2.30 6.48
C LEU A 161 13.48 -2.12 8.01
N PRO A 162 12.93 -1.00 8.48
CA PRO A 162 12.77 -0.74 9.91
C PRO A 162 11.99 -1.87 10.60
N ALA A 163 12.46 -2.29 11.78
CA ALA A 163 11.65 -3.11 12.67
C ALA A 163 10.34 -2.36 12.98
N ARG A 164 9.25 -3.09 13.21
CA ARG A 164 7.99 -2.46 13.63
C ARG A 164 8.30 -1.63 14.88
N SER A 165 8.27 -0.31 14.77
CA SER A 165 8.19 0.54 15.95
C SER A 165 6.98 0.04 16.73
N ALA A 166 7.16 -0.36 18.00
CA ALA A 166 6.02 -0.61 18.86
C ALA A 166 5.09 0.59 18.68
N PRO A 167 3.76 0.40 18.56
CA PRO A 167 2.87 1.53 18.52
C PRO A 167 3.30 2.39 19.70
N THR A 168 3.79 3.60 19.40
CA THR A 168 3.96 4.61 20.42
C THR A 168 2.58 4.64 21.04
N SER A 169 2.44 4.10 22.24
CA SER A 169 1.21 4.21 22.99
C SER A 169 0.95 5.71 22.94
N ALA A 170 -0.03 6.10 22.12
CA ALA A 170 -0.48 7.47 22.10
C ALA A 170 -0.61 7.77 23.58
N SER A 171 0.24 8.65 24.06
CA SER A 171 0.21 9.11 25.43
C SER A 171 -1.27 9.28 25.70
N ALA A 172 -1.81 8.43 26.57
CA ALA A 172 -3.19 8.55 26.97
C ALA A 172 -3.26 9.95 27.56
N GLY A 173 -3.60 10.90 26.69
CA GLY A 173 -3.86 12.26 27.10
C GLY A 173 -4.94 12.10 28.14
N LYS A 174 -4.59 12.34 29.40
CA LYS A 174 -5.58 12.44 30.46
C LYS A 174 -6.44 13.62 30.08
N PHE A 175 -7.48 13.39 29.31
CA PHE A 175 -8.52 14.37 29.12
C PHE A 175 -9.28 14.47 30.43
N THR A 176 -9.02 15.52 31.17
CA THR A 176 -9.84 15.88 32.35
C THR A 176 -11.03 16.65 31.80
N ALA A 177 -12.17 16.00 31.62
CA ALA A 177 -13.41 16.68 31.31
C ALA A 177 -14.05 17.20 32.58
N HIS A 178 -14.16 18.50 32.72
CA HIS A 178 -14.98 19.12 33.75
C HIS A 178 -16.38 19.34 33.17
N ALA A 179 -17.36 18.57 33.64
CA ALA A 179 -18.76 18.82 33.35
C ALA A 179 -19.34 19.74 34.40
N HIS A 180 -19.83 20.92 33.98
CA HIS A 180 -20.76 21.69 34.80
C HIS A 180 -22.17 21.10 34.62
N GLU A 181 -23.02 21.26 35.64
CA GLU A 181 -24.38 20.76 35.62
C GLU A 181 -25.12 21.09 34.31
N GLY A 182 -25.62 20.06 33.62
CA GLY A 182 -26.42 20.17 32.40
C GLY A 182 -25.74 19.86 31.07
N GLY A 183 -24.47 19.44 31.03
CA GLY A 183 -23.76 19.12 29.79
C GLY A 183 -23.99 17.68 29.33
N VAL A 184 -24.29 17.50 28.04
CA VAL A 184 -24.32 16.18 27.37
C VAL A 184 -22.94 15.90 26.77
N VAL A 185 -22.35 14.77 27.14
CA VAL A 185 -21.06 14.32 26.62
C VAL A 185 -21.29 13.16 25.66
N SER A 186 -20.93 13.34 24.39
CA SER A 186 -21.03 12.29 23.38
C SER A 186 -19.64 11.92 22.82
N GLN A 187 -19.33 10.65 22.85
CA GLN A 187 -18.15 9.94 22.33
C GLN A 187 -16.89 9.95 23.17
N TYR A 188 -16.64 8.83 23.87
CA TYR A 188 -15.34 8.50 24.49
C TYR A 188 -15.07 6.99 24.38
N ASP A 189 -13.81 6.65 24.07
CA ASP A 189 -13.36 5.25 23.98
C ASP A 189 -13.18 4.60 25.36
N GLN A 190 -13.00 5.39 26.40
CA GLN A 190 -12.98 4.92 27.81
C GLN A 190 -13.28 6.09 28.76
N VAL A 191 -14.31 5.94 29.60
CA VAL A 191 -14.62 6.87 30.68
C VAL A 191 -14.43 6.16 32.02
N THR A 192 -13.48 6.61 32.81
CA THR A 192 -13.33 6.18 34.21
C THR A 192 -14.00 7.22 35.09
N VAL A 193 -15.10 6.85 35.75
CA VAL A 193 -15.86 7.73 36.64
C VAL A 193 -15.48 7.41 38.09
N HIS A 194 -14.93 8.38 38.78
CA HIS A 194 -14.75 8.33 40.23
C HIS A 194 -15.86 9.14 40.90
N GLY A 195 -16.82 8.47 41.48
CA GLY A 195 -17.98 9.08 42.15
C GLY A 195 -19.31 8.44 41.74
N ASP A 196 -20.39 8.78 42.42
CA ASP A 196 -21.73 8.23 42.17
C ASP A 196 -22.28 8.73 40.81
N PHE A 197 -22.53 7.80 39.87
CA PHE A 197 -23.13 8.08 38.58
C PHE A 197 -24.64 7.92 38.68
N HIS A 198 -25.38 9.00 38.54
CA HIS A 198 -26.84 8.94 38.39
C HIS A 198 -27.23 8.96 36.91
N ALA A 199 -27.72 7.82 36.43
CA ALA A 199 -28.32 7.75 35.10
C ALA A 199 -29.65 8.54 35.09
N GLY A 200 -29.76 9.51 34.20
CA GLY A 200 -30.99 10.26 34.00
C GLY A 200 -32.18 9.39 33.54
N PRO A 201 -33.41 9.89 33.58
CA PRO A 201 -34.61 9.10 33.32
C PRO A 201 -34.64 8.56 31.89
N ARG A 202 -35.01 7.27 31.75
CA ARG A 202 -35.30 6.63 30.47
C ARG A 202 -36.64 7.19 29.96
N PHE A 203 -36.63 7.82 28.82
CA PHE A 203 -37.87 8.13 28.12
C PHE A 203 -38.41 6.84 27.52
N SER A 204 -39.68 6.58 27.82
CA SER A 204 -40.50 5.49 27.26
C SER A 204 -40.92 5.81 25.82
#